data_b5e3b5186d343b4b323d97b1487d1217
#
_entry.id   b5e3b5186d343b4b323d97b1487d1217
#
_cell.length_a   1.000
_cell.length_b   1.000
_cell.length_c   1.000
_cell.angle_alpha   90.00
_cell.angle_beta   90.00
_cell.angle_gamma   90.00
#
_symmetry.space_group_name_H-M   'P 1'
#
loop_
_entity.id
_entity.type
_entity.pdbx_description
1 polymer ?
#
loop_
_entity_poly.entity_id
_entity_poly.type
_entity_poly.pdbx_seq_one_letter_code
_entity_poly.pdbx_strand_id
1 'polypeptide(L)'
;MPPGDSQGRDEWIGNKQRCRSGIHALRLRDFQTGCSDQQRSLIERTPEGLYCPAADAWIDPLRPVPRALITHAHADHARPGNGEYWAVDSSEGILRQRLGREITLHAMPYGKSFRLNQANISFHSAGHVLGSAQIRLEVNGEVWVVTGDYKRDDDPSCAPFELVPCDVLITEATFAMPIYRWKSGEAVATEIRNWWQGDRNRPSLLFCYSFGKAQRLLAELHAIGVEEEVLLHGAVETVTRHYRQAAIPMTPSRPVSELPRKESLAGRLVLAPPSAHRSAWMRRFQSPQTAFASGWMAVRGARRRRGYERGFVLSDHADWQGLLKTVRQSGASKVYVTHGQSDVFSRYLRESEGIDAEPLSKLTDINQPDSELTI
;
A
#
# COMPACT_ATOMS: atom_id res chain seq x y z
N MET A 1 5.86 -7.77 -66.30
CA MET A 1 6.08 -6.85 -67.46
C MET A 1 5.61 -5.49 -67.07
N PRO A 2 6.45 -4.47 -67.12
CA PRO A 2 6.14 -3.02 -67.01
C PRO A 2 5.84 -2.46 -68.42
N PRO A 3 5.71 -1.17 -68.69
CA PRO A 3 6.46 0.02 -68.23
C PRO A 3 5.54 1.23 -67.96
N GLY A 4 5.96 2.41 -67.68
CA GLY A 4 7.11 3.26 -67.91
C GLY A 4 6.83 4.68 -67.43
N ASP A 5 7.83 5.37 -66.98
CA ASP A 5 8.48 6.59 -67.41
C ASP A 5 7.57 7.79 -67.74
N SER A 6 7.85 9.01 -67.24
CA SER A 6 8.99 9.91 -67.45
C SER A 6 8.76 11.24 -66.76
N GLN A 7 9.70 11.80 -66.01
CA GLN A 7 10.60 12.92 -66.34
C GLN A 7 9.96 14.31 -66.61
N GLY A 8 10.52 15.30 -65.93
CA GLY A 8 10.41 16.72 -66.26
C GLY A 8 11.07 17.63 -65.23
N ARG A 9 12.34 17.97 -65.49
CA ARG A 9 13.18 19.03 -64.87
C ARG A 9 12.77 20.39 -65.40
N ASP A 10 13.12 21.43 -64.63
CA ASP A 10 13.95 22.61 -64.97
C ASP A 10 13.66 23.72 -63.97
N GLU A 11 14.60 24.13 -63.20
CA GLU A 11 15.56 25.26 -63.16
C GLU A 11 15.07 26.62 -63.66
N TRP A 12 15.26 27.70 -62.86
CA TRP A 12 16.18 28.83 -63.08
C TRP A 12 15.92 30.02 -62.11
N ILE A 13 16.88 30.39 -61.28
CA ILE A 13 17.76 31.60 -61.13
C ILE A 13 17.07 32.97 -60.93
N GLY A 14 17.35 33.56 -59.75
CA GLY A 14 18.11 34.78 -59.49
C GLY A 14 17.42 36.16 -59.58
N ASN A 15 17.49 36.93 -58.54
CA ASN A 15 18.36 38.14 -58.58
C ASN A 15 18.32 38.94 -57.25
N LYS A 16 19.47 39.51 -56.90
CA LYS A 16 19.70 40.46 -55.82
C LYS A 16 19.20 41.85 -56.18
N GLN A 17 18.73 42.62 -55.20
CA GLN A 17 19.13 44.03 -55.10
C GLN A 17 18.93 44.59 -53.68
N ARG A 18 19.97 45.28 -53.21
CA ARG A 18 20.04 46.07 -51.96
C ARG A 18 19.33 47.44 -52.15
N CYS A 19 18.74 47.92 -51.05
CA CYS A 19 18.79 49.38 -50.74
C CYS A 19 18.77 49.62 -49.25
N ARG A 20 19.69 50.45 -48.78
CA ARG A 20 19.86 50.99 -47.41
C ARG A 20 18.91 52.15 -47.18
N SER A 21 18.37 52.30 -45.98
CA SER A 21 18.37 53.61 -45.25
C SER A 21 17.73 53.34 -43.87
N GLY A 22 18.39 53.80 -42.85
CA GLY A 22 18.04 53.65 -41.44
C GLY A 22 17.09 54.73 -40.94
N ILE A 23 16.45 54.39 -39.83
CA ILE A 23 15.96 55.36 -38.83
C ILE A 23 15.97 54.64 -37.48
N HIS A 24 16.54 55.32 -36.48
CA HIS A 24 16.54 54.93 -35.07
C HIS A 24 15.12 54.81 -34.53
N ALA A 25 14.80 53.68 -33.94
CA ALA A 25 13.68 53.58 -33.01
C ALA A 25 14.19 52.90 -31.70
N LEU A 26 13.97 53.59 -30.61
CA LEU A 26 14.27 53.21 -29.24
C LEU A 26 13.68 51.84 -28.91
N ARG A 27 14.50 50.91 -28.49
CA ARG A 27 14.06 49.63 -27.88
C ARG A 27 13.51 49.92 -26.49
N LEU A 28 12.21 49.83 -26.34
CA LEU A 28 11.57 49.50 -25.07
C LEU A 28 12.03 48.10 -24.70
N ARG A 29 12.74 47.98 -23.62
CA ARG A 29 13.08 46.68 -23.00
C ARG A 29 11.80 46.13 -22.40
N ASP A 30 11.23 45.14 -23.04
CA ASP A 30 10.26 44.27 -22.41
C ASP A 30 10.95 43.58 -21.23
N PHE A 31 10.60 44.02 -20.03
CA PHE A 31 10.81 43.24 -18.82
C PHE A 31 9.89 42.03 -18.92
N GLN A 32 10.36 40.96 -19.55
CA GLN A 32 9.86 39.65 -19.28
C GLN A 32 10.29 39.34 -17.83
N THR A 33 9.35 39.53 -16.90
CA THR A 33 9.41 38.89 -15.59
C THR A 33 9.37 37.39 -15.85
N GLY A 34 10.55 36.78 -15.87
CA GLY A 34 10.72 35.34 -15.78
C GLY A 34 10.23 34.94 -14.40
N CYS A 35 8.93 34.70 -14.27
CA CYS A 35 8.41 33.85 -13.22
C CYS A 35 8.97 32.45 -13.56
N SER A 36 10.02 32.03 -12.88
CA SER A 36 10.42 30.64 -12.86
C SER A 36 9.22 29.89 -12.29
N ASP A 37 8.46 29.21 -13.13
CA ASP A 37 7.58 28.13 -12.74
C ASP A 37 8.48 27.07 -12.09
N GLN A 38 8.82 27.25 -10.82
CA GLN A 38 9.23 26.14 -9.99
C GLN A 38 8.01 25.21 -9.99
N GLN A 39 8.14 24.13 -10.73
CA GLN A 39 7.13 23.09 -10.84
C GLN A 39 6.85 22.60 -9.42
N ARG A 40 5.77 23.11 -8.81
CA ARG A 40 5.40 22.76 -7.45
C ARG A 40 5.11 21.26 -7.44
N SER A 41 5.71 20.56 -6.50
CA SER A 41 5.45 19.14 -6.26
C SER A 41 3.95 18.92 -6.09
N LEU A 42 3.40 17.89 -6.74
CA LEU A 42 1.98 17.56 -6.67
C LEU A 42 1.58 17.09 -5.27
N ILE A 43 2.52 16.49 -4.55
CA ILE A 43 2.38 16.13 -3.13
C ILE A 43 3.52 16.79 -2.36
N GLU A 44 3.19 17.35 -1.21
CA GLU A 44 4.10 18.02 -0.30
C GLU A 44 4.03 17.37 1.09
N ARG A 45 5.08 17.51 1.89
CA ARG A 45 5.05 17.07 3.28
C ARG A 45 4.59 18.19 4.19
N THR A 46 3.72 17.85 5.14
CA THR A 46 3.28 18.74 6.20
C THR A 46 3.40 18.02 7.56
N PRO A 47 3.28 18.73 8.70
CA PRO A 47 3.20 18.09 10.01
C PRO A 47 2.03 17.11 10.16
N GLU A 48 0.99 17.26 9.33
CA GLU A 48 -0.19 16.41 9.28
C GLU A 48 0.01 15.18 8.36
N GLY A 49 1.05 15.17 7.52
CA GLY A 49 1.34 14.07 6.59
C GLY A 49 1.51 14.52 5.14
N LEU A 50 1.22 13.64 4.19
CA LEU A 50 1.29 13.91 2.76
C LEU A 50 0.09 14.75 2.33
N TYR A 51 0.34 15.93 1.79
CA TYR A 51 -0.67 16.89 1.37
C TYR A 51 -0.64 17.10 -0.14
N CYS A 52 -1.80 17.06 -0.78
CA CYS A 52 -1.98 17.43 -2.17
C CYS A 52 -2.66 18.82 -2.26
N PRO A 53 -1.92 19.91 -2.58
CA PRO A 53 -2.49 21.25 -2.67
C PRO A 53 -3.63 21.35 -3.69
N ALA A 54 -3.51 20.67 -4.83
CA ALA A 54 -4.50 20.69 -5.89
C ALA A 54 -5.83 20.02 -5.49
N ALA A 55 -5.80 19.07 -4.55
CA ALA A 55 -7.00 18.43 -3.99
C ALA A 55 -7.47 19.13 -2.71
N ASP A 56 -6.61 19.87 -2.01
CA ASP A 56 -6.78 20.32 -0.64
C ASP A 56 -7.13 19.15 0.29
N ALA A 57 -6.32 18.09 0.23
CA ALA A 57 -6.53 16.84 0.95
C ALA A 57 -5.21 16.18 1.34
N TRP A 58 -5.24 15.42 2.43
CA TRP A 58 -4.10 14.66 2.95
C TRP A 58 -4.28 13.16 2.71
N ILE A 59 -3.17 12.49 2.47
CA ILE A 59 -3.12 11.04 2.30
C ILE A 59 -2.64 10.41 3.62
N ASP A 60 -3.43 9.49 4.18
CA ASP A 60 -3.18 8.78 5.44
C ASP A 60 -2.68 9.73 6.55
N PRO A 61 -3.42 10.80 6.89
CA PRO A 61 -2.93 11.87 7.74
C PRO A 61 -2.54 11.39 9.14
N LEU A 62 -1.46 11.97 9.65
CA LEU A 62 -0.91 11.68 10.97
C LEU A 62 -1.67 12.40 12.10
N ARG A 63 -2.38 13.47 11.79
CA ARG A 63 -3.16 14.33 12.68
C ARG A 63 -4.51 14.66 12.04
N PRO A 64 -5.50 15.12 12.81
CA PRO A 64 -6.78 15.53 12.26
C PRO A 64 -6.66 16.61 11.19
N VAL A 65 -7.32 16.40 10.05
CA VAL A 65 -7.36 17.29 8.88
C VAL A 65 -8.78 17.44 8.37
N PRO A 66 -9.08 18.49 7.58
CA PRO A 66 -10.41 18.63 6.99
C PRO A 66 -10.78 17.47 6.05
N ARG A 67 -9.85 17.01 5.19
CA ARG A 67 -10.08 15.99 4.15
C ARG A 67 -8.97 14.96 4.14
N ALA A 68 -9.32 13.69 4.30
CA ALA A 68 -8.41 12.56 4.34
C ALA A 68 -8.69 11.56 3.22
N LEU A 69 -7.70 11.27 2.40
CA LEU A 69 -7.69 10.15 1.45
C LEU A 69 -7.02 8.97 2.13
N ILE A 70 -7.72 7.86 2.28
CA ILE A 70 -7.26 6.71 3.08
C ILE A 70 -6.89 5.56 2.16
N THR A 71 -5.66 5.08 2.27
CA THR A 71 -5.18 3.91 1.50
C THR A 71 -5.79 2.61 2.02
N HIS A 72 -5.83 2.42 3.33
CA HIS A 72 -6.44 1.24 3.94
C HIS A 72 -6.75 1.45 5.43
N ALA A 73 -7.49 0.53 6.02
CA ALA A 73 -8.05 0.71 7.35
C ALA A 73 -7.14 0.27 8.52
N HIS A 74 -5.83 0.10 8.38
CA HIS A 74 -4.92 -0.10 9.52
C HIS A 74 -4.80 1.18 10.37
N ALA A 75 -4.40 1.04 11.64
CA ALA A 75 -4.46 2.14 12.62
C ALA A 75 -3.47 3.28 12.36
N ASP A 76 -2.38 2.99 11.73
CA ASP A 76 -1.33 3.92 11.35
C ASP A 76 -1.67 4.72 10.07
N HIS A 77 -2.61 4.24 9.25
CA HIS A 77 -3.10 4.89 8.05
C HIS A 77 -4.47 5.59 8.25
N ALA A 78 -5.43 4.92 8.86
CA ALA A 78 -6.75 5.47 9.12
C ALA A 78 -6.89 5.94 10.57
N ARG A 79 -6.73 7.23 10.80
CA ARG A 79 -6.80 7.87 12.12
C ARG A 79 -8.14 8.60 12.32
N PRO A 80 -8.69 8.64 13.53
CA PRO A 80 -9.93 9.37 13.83
C PRO A 80 -9.70 10.88 13.87
N GLY A 81 -10.81 11.65 13.75
CA GLY A 81 -10.83 13.10 13.95
C GLY A 81 -10.76 13.93 12.68
N ASN A 82 -10.69 13.32 11.50
CA ASN A 82 -10.75 14.04 10.24
C ASN A 82 -12.18 14.51 9.95
N GLY A 83 -12.32 15.64 9.23
CA GLY A 83 -13.62 16.18 8.85
C GLY A 83 -14.35 15.25 7.88
N GLU A 84 -13.69 14.85 6.82
CA GLU A 84 -14.21 13.93 5.80
C GLU A 84 -13.15 12.90 5.40
N TYR A 85 -13.63 11.72 4.97
CA TYR A 85 -12.79 10.61 4.54
C TYR A 85 -13.19 10.16 3.13
N TRP A 86 -12.22 9.88 2.27
CA TRP A 86 -12.39 9.18 1.00
C TRP A 86 -11.64 7.86 1.05
N ALA A 87 -12.30 6.77 0.74
CA ALA A 87 -11.68 5.44 0.72
C ALA A 87 -12.44 4.53 -0.25
N VAL A 88 -11.88 3.34 -0.48
CA VAL A 88 -12.55 2.30 -1.26
C VAL A 88 -13.79 1.80 -0.52
N ASP A 89 -14.87 1.56 -1.25
CA ASP A 89 -16.16 1.08 -0.73
C ASP A 89 -16.04 -0.22 0.06
N SER A 90 -15.22 -1.16 -0.39
CA SER A 90 -14.97 -2.43 0.32
C SER A 90 -14.28 -2.27 1.69
N SER A 91 -13.72 -1.09 2.00
CA SER A 91 -13.17 -0.76 3.32
C SER A 91 -14.19 -0.11 4.26
N GLU A 92 -15.35 0.34 3.76
CA GLU A 92 -16.31 1.18 4.50
C GLU A 92 -16.71 0.58 5.85
N GLY A 93 -17.11 -0.70 5.88
CA GLY A 93 -17.54 -1.36 7.11
C GLY A 93 -16.47 -1.37 8.20
N ILE A 94 -15.21 -1.62 7.80
CA ILE A 94 -14.07 -1.64 8.73
C ILE A 94 -13.73 -0.22 9.19
N LEU A 95 -13.75 0.77 8.30
CA LEU A 95 -13.49 2.17 8.65
C LEU A 95 -14.53 2.70 9.62
N ARG A 96 -15.83 2.49 9.36
CA ARG A 96 -16.90 2.90 10.28
C ARG A 96 -16.82 2.20 11.64
N GLN A 97 -16.45 0.93 11.67
CA GLN A 97 -16.23 0.21 12.93
C GLN A 97 -15.09 0.82 13.75
N ARG A 98 -14.02 1.28 13.10
CA ARG A 98 -12.81 1.78 13.78
C ARG A 98 -12.83 3.26 14.09
N LEU A 99 -13.37 4.06 13.20
CA LEU A 99 -13.33 5.53 13.30
C LEU A 99 -14.62 6.13 13.84
N GLY A 100 -15.72 5.34 13.83
CA GLY A 100 -17.04 5.78 14.26
C GLY A 100 -18.07 5.60 13.15
N ARG A 101 -19.29 5.24 13.52
CA ARG A 101 -20.37 5.01 12.55
C ARG A 101 -20.79 6.26 11.79
N GLU A 102 -20.68 7.42 12.44
CA GLU A 102 -21.16 8.72 11.96
C GLU A 102 -20.09 9.53 11.21
N ILE A 103 -18.93 8.96 10.88
CA ILE A 103 -17.92 9.66 10.07
C ILE A 103 -18.48 10.01 8.70
N THR A 104 -18.13 11.17 8.18
CA THR A 104 -18.40 11.55 6.79
C THR A 104 -17.45 10.78 5.90
N LEU A 105 -17.92 9.71 5.26
CA LEU A 105 -17.14 8.82 4.42
C LEU A 105 -17.71 8.79 3.00
N HIS A 106 -16.89 9.16 2.03
CA HIS A 106 -17.13 9.02 0.61
C HIS A 106 -16.51 7.71 0.12
N ALA A 107 -17.36 6.68 0.00
CA ALA A 107 -16.96 5.35 -0.44
C ALA A 107 -16.91 5.28 -1.97
N MET A 108 -15.76 4.96 -2.54
CA MET A 108 -15.50 4.97 -3.98
C MET A 108 -15.15 3.56 -4.46
N PRO A 109 -15.72 3.08 -5.58
CA PRO A 109 -15.28 1.82 -6.16
C PRO A 109 -13.87 1.95 -6.77
N TYR A 110 -13.14 0.83 -6.81
CA TYR A 110 -11.85 0.77 -7.52
C TYR A 110 -11.98 1.22 -8.98
N GLY A 111 -10.93 1.89 -9.48
CA GLY A 111 -10.82 2.37 -10.86
C GLY A 111 -11.71 3.55 -11.22
N LYS A 112 -12.68 3.93 -10.35
CA LYS A 112 -13.55 5.07 -10.62
C LYS A 112 -12.87 6.39 -10.25
N SER A 113 -12.68 7.25 -11.24
CA SER A 113 -12.14 8.59 -11.03
C SER A 113 -13.21 9.53 -10.46
N PHE A 114 -12.79 10.42 -9.58
CA PHE A 114 -13.57 11.55 -9.08
C PHE A 114 -12.69 12.79 -8.99
N ARG A 115 -13.32 13.95 -9.04
CA ARG A 115 -12.62 15.24 -8.96
C ARG A 115 -12.73 15.81 -7.56
N LEU A 116 -11.61 16.21 -6.98
CA LEU A 116 -11.52 16.97 -5.75
C LEU A 116 -10.72 18.25 -6.05
N ASN A 117 -11.38 19.40 -6.07
CA ASN A 117 -10.83 20.66 -6.55
C ASN A 117 -10.20 20.54 -7.96
N GLN A 118 -8.87 20.69 -8.07
CA GLN A 118 -8.16 20.63 -9.36
C GLN A 118 -7.59 19.23 -9.66
N ALA A 119 -7.56 18.33 -8.67
CA ALA A 119 -7.02 16.98 -8.83
C ALA A 119 -8.08 15.99 -9.31
N ASN A 120 -7.70 15.11 -10.24
CA ASN A 120 -8.44 13.92 -10.61
C ASN A 120 -7.87 12.73 -9.81
N ILE A 121 -8.70 12.06 -9.04
CA ILE A 121 -8.29 11.02 -8.07
C ILE A 121 -8.98 9.71 -8.39
N SER A 122 -8.27 8.60 -8.26
CA SER A 122 -8.84 7.25 -8.31
C SER A 122 -8.11 6.32 -7.35
N PHE A 123 -8.84 5.32 -6.87
CA PHE A 123 -8.33 4.26 -6.01
C PHE A 123 -8.13 2.98 -6.82
N HIS A 124 -6.99 2.32 -6.65
CA HIS A 124 -6.63 1.08 -7.34
C HIS A 124 -6.21 0.03 -6.33
N SER A 125 -6.53 -1.24 -6.55
CA SER A 125 -6.24 -2.26 -5.54
C SER A 125 -4.75 -2.35 -5.21
N ALA A 126 -4.45 -2.40 -3.90
CA ALA A 126 -3.09 -2.58 -3.37
C ALA A 126 -2.76 -4.05 -3.04
N GLY A 127 -3.76 -4.96 -3.00
CA GLY A 127 -3.54 -6.38 -2.71
C GLY A 127 -3.09 -6.68 -1.28
N HIS A 128 -3.23 -5.75 -0.35
CA HIS A 128 -2.71 -5.86 1.02
C HIS A 128 -3.74 -6.44 2.01
N VAL A 129 -4.91 -5.84 2.08
CA VAL A 129 -6.05 -6.26 2.91
C VAL A 129 -7.36 -5.88 2.22
N LEU A 130 -8.50 -6.35 2.73
CA LEU A 130 -9.83 -5.96 2.22
C LEU A 130 -9.97 -4.44 2.19
N GLY A 131 -10.21 -3.90 0.99
CA GLY A 131 -10.36 -2.47 0.76
C GLY A 131 -9.05 -1.66 0.80
N SER A 132 -7.89 -2.29 0.67
CA SER A 132 -6.61 -1.59 0.51
C SER A 132 -6.47 -1.02 -0.90
N ALA A 133 -6.02 0.21 -0.99
CA ALA A 133 -5.91 0.94 -2.25
C ALA A 133 -4.61 1.72 -2.40
N GLN A 134 -4.10 1.75 -3.61
CA GLN A 134 -3.19 2.77 -4.09
C GLN A 134 -4.00 4.00 -4.46
N ILE A 135 -3.50 5.19 -4.19
CA ILE A 135 -4.13 6.46 -4.54
C ILE A 135 -3.40 7.05 -5.73
N ARG A 136 -4.10 7.13 -6.87
CA ARG A 136 -3.63 7.81 -8.07
C ARG A 136 -4.16 9.24 -8.08
N LEU A 137 -3.26 10.20 -8.23
CA LEU A 137 -3.55 11.63 -8.35
C LEU A 137 -3.06 12.12 -9.71
N GLU A 138 -3.90 12.86 -10.40
CA GLU A 138 -3.55 13.47 -11.68
C GLU A 138 -3.90 14.95 -11.70
N VAL A 139 -2.92 15.78 -12.03
CA VAL A 139 -3.07 17.24 -12.18
C VAL A 139 -2.30 17.69 -13.40
N ASN A 140 -2.97 18.36 -14.34
CA ASN A 140 -2.37 18.88 -15.58
C ASN A 140 -1.61 17.82 -16.41
N GLY A 141 -2.02 16.54 -16.32
CA GLY A 141 -1.41 15.43 -17.04
C GLY A 141 -0.24 14.75 -16.31
N GLU A 142 0.24 15.30 -15.18
CA GLU A 142 1.21 14.64 -14.31
C GLU A 142 0.50 13.67 -13.37
N VAL A 143 1.01 12.45 -13.27
CA VAL A 143 0.42 11.36 -12.48
C VAL A 143 1.34 10.96 -11.33
N TRP A 144 0.83 11.06 -10.11
CA TRP A 144 1.47 10.54 -8.91
C TRP A 144 0.68 9.37 -8.34
N VAL A 145 1.39 8.36 -7.85
CA VAL A 145 0.78 7.21 -7.17
C VAL A 145 1.38 7.05 -5.77
N VAL A 146 0.51 7.00 -4.78
CA VAL A 146 0.85 6.62 -3.41
C VAL A 146 0.35 5.21 -3.18
N THR A 147 1.25 4.25 -2.99
CA THR A 147 0.88 2.83 -2.92
C THR A 147 0.13 2.47 -1.64
N GLY A 148 0.33 3.22 -0.55
CA GLY A 148 0.07 2.68 0.78
C GLY A 148 0.87 1.39 0.98
N ASP A 149 0.41 0.55 1.90
CA ASP A 149 0.93 -0.80 2.04
C ASP A 149 0.38 -1.70 0.93
N TYR A 150 1.22 -2.52 0.31
CA TYR A 150 0.78 -3.36 -0.80
C TYR A 150 1.44 -4.73 -0.85
N LYS A 151 0.80 -5.65 -1.58
CA LYS A 151 1.29 -7.00 -1.84
C LYS A 151 1.09 -7.37 -3.30
N ARG A 152 2.12 -7.96 -3.91
CA ARG A 152 2.10 -8.36 -5.33
C ARG A 152 1.62 -9.79 -5.58
N ASP A 153 1.82 -10.67 -4.59
CA ASP A 153 1.38 -12.05 -4.72
C ASP A 153 -0.12 -12.16 -4.46
N ASP A 154 -0.74 -13.14 -5.07
CA ASP A 154 -2.15 -13.42 -4.89
C ASP A 154 -2.50 -13.63 -3.42
N ASP A 155 -3.64 -13.08 -3.03
CA ASP A 155 -4.23 -13.20 -1.72
C ASP A 155 -5.73 -13.44 -1.87
N PRO A 156 -6.25 -14.63 -1.51
CA PRO A 156 -7.65 -14.96 -1.71
C PRO A 156 -8.61 -14.13 -0.82
N SER A 157 -8.08 -13.32 0.09
CA SER A 157 -8.88 -12.55 1.04
C SER A 157 -9.14 -11.10 0.62
N CYS A 158 -8.55 -10.62 -0.48
CA CYS A 158 -8.73 -9.25 -0.97
C CYS A 158 -8.60 -9.17 -2.51
N ALA A 159 -8.93 -8.02 -3.07
CA ALA A 159 -8.72 -7.77 -4.49
C ALA A 159 -7.22 -7.83 -4.84
N PRO A 160 -6.82 -8.42 -5.99
CA PRO A 160 -5.42 -8.52 -6.38
C PRO A 160 -4.80 -7.15 -6.64
N PHE A 161 -3.48 -7.06 -6.49
CA PHE A 161 -2.73 -5.83 -6.80
C PHE A 161 -2.92 -5.41 -8.25
N GLU A 162 -3.22 -4.13 -8.45
CA GLU A 162 -3.29 -3.49 -9.77
C GLU A 162 -2.04 -2.64 -10.02
N LEU A 163 -1.37 -2.84 -11.16
CA LEU A 163 -0.24 -1.99 -11.53
C LEU A 163 -0.77 -0.66 -12.10
N VAL A 164 -0.37 0.44 -11.49
CA VAL A 164 -0.74 1.79 -11.92
C VAL A 164 0.49 2.51 -12.46
N PRO A 165 0.59 2.78 -13.79
CA PRO A 165 1.65 3.60 -14.36
C PRO A 165 1.60 5.03 -13.83
N CYS A 166 2.77 5.65 -13.58
CA CYS A 166 2.85 7.02 -13.05
C CYS A 166 4.19 7.69 -13.39
N ASP A 167 4.23 9.02 -13.25
CA ASP A 167 5.45 9.81 -13.38
C ASP A 167 6.27 9.80 -12.10
N VAL A 168 5.57 9.82 -10.94
CA VAL A 168 6.17 9.76 -9.60
C VAL A 168 5.48 8.71 -8.76
N LEU A 169 6.27 7.87 -8.10
CA LEU A 169 5.80 6.81 -7.21
C LEU A 169 6.22 7.08 -5.77
N ILE A 170 5.27 7.06 -4.84
CA ILE A 170 5.54 7.00 -3.39
C ILE A 170 5.24 5.58 -2.95
N THR A 171 6.26 4.81 -2.55
CA THR A 171 6.15 3.38 -2.23
C THR A 171 6.63 3.04 -0.82
N GLU A 172 6.01 2.01 -0.22
CA GLU A 172 6.50 1.41 1.02
C GLU A 172 7.82 0.65 0.82
N ALA A 173 8.54 0.38 1.94
CA ALA A 173 9.76 -0.42 1.99
C ALA A 173 9.83 -1.30 3.25
N THR A 174 8.71 -1.78 3.76
CA THR A 174 8.62 -2.56 5.01
C THR A 174 9.54 -3.76 5.02
N PHE A 175 9.59 -4.49 3.91
CA PHE A 175 10.44 -5.65 3.72
C PHE A 175 11.46 -5.47 2.57
N ALA A 176 11.97 -4.27 2.42
CA ALA A 176 12.92 -3.91 1.36
C ALA A 176 14.37 -4.37 1.64
N MET A 177 14.54 -5.65 1.90
CA MET A 177 15.85 -6.30 1.99
C MET A 177 15.84 -7.67 1.29
N PRO A 178 16.92 -8.09 0.62
CA PRO A 178 16.98 -9.34 -0.14
C PRO A 178 16.68 -10.63 0.63
N ILE A 179 16.78 -10.58 1.96
CA ILE A 179 16.44 -11.71 2.85
C ILE A 179 14.94 -12.00 2.91
N TYR A 180 14.10 -11.01 2.61
CA TYR A 180 12.65 -11.16 2.62
C TYR A 180 12.19 -11.67 1.26
N ARG A 181 11.81 -12.95 1.26
CA ARG A 181 11.22 -13.65 0.11
C ARG A 181 10.09 -14.51 0.63
N TRP A 182 8.93 -14.41 0.03
CA TRP A 182 7.75 -15.11 0.52
C TRP A 182 7.55 -16.44 -0.22
N LYS A 183 7.10 -17.43 0.54
CA LYS A 183 6.48 -18.62 -0.01
C LYS A 183 5.04 -18.27 -0.44
N SER A 184 4.45 -19.09 -1.30
CA SER A 184 3.02 -18.97 -1.60
C SER A 184 2.17 -19.13 -0.33
N GLY A 185 0.99 -18.49 -0.30
CA GLY A 185 0.04 -18.63 0.79
C GLY A 185 -0.36 -20.07 1.02
N GLU A 186 -0.61 -20.82 -0.06
CA GLU A 186 -0.89 -22.25 -0.04
C GLU A 186 0.18 -23.08 0.68
N ALA A 187 1.46 -22.83 0.38
CA ALA A 187 2.57 -23.53 1.03
C ALA A 187 2.59 -23.26 2.54
N VAL A 188 2.39 -22.01 2.95
CA VAL A 188 2.36 -21.62 4.37
C VAL A 188 1.11 -22.19 5.06
N ALA A 189 -0.05 -22.14 4.42
CA ALA A 189 -1.28 -22.75 4.95
C ALA A 189 -1.12 -24.26 5.15
N THR A 190 -0.45 -24.96 4.22
CA THR A 190 -0.12 -26.38 4.34
C THR A 190 0.82 -26.65 5.52
N GLU A 191 1.86 -25.82 5.73
CA GLU A 191 2.74 -25.92 6.90
C GLU A 191 1.98 -25.72 8.21
N ILE A 192 1.03 -24.77 8.25
CA ILE A 192 0.19 -24.48 9.42
C ILE A 192 -0.76 -25.65 9.70
N ARG A 193 -1.43 -26.17 8.67
CA ARG A 193 -2.30 -27.35 8.78
C ARG A 193 -1.52 -28.55 9.34
N ASN A 194 -0.34 -28.84 8.80
CA ASN A 194 0.49 -29.97 9.27
C ASN A 194 0.96 -29.79 10.71
N TRP A 195 1.32 -28.56 11.11
CA TRP A 195 1.65 -28.25 12.51
C TRP A 195 0.46 -28.45 13.43
N TRP A 196 -0.71 -27.93 13.06
CA TRP A 196 -1.93 -28.06 13.83
C TRP A 196 -2.37 -29.52 13.99
N GLN A 197 -2.37 -30.28 12.90
CA GLN A 197 -2.76 -31.68 12.89
C GLN A 197 -1.72 -32.61 13.53
N GLY A 198 -0.49 -32.16 13.65
CA GLY A 198 0.62 -32.94 14.23
C GLY A 198 0.50 -33.21 15.73
N ASP A 199 -0.27 -32.40 16.47
CA ASP A 199 -0.56 -32.62 17.88
C ASP A 199 -2.02 -32.30 18.21
N ARG A 200 -2.87 -33.30 18.11
CA ARG A 200 -4.32 -33.17 18.36
C ARG A 200 -4.69 -33.25 19.86
N ASN A 201 -3.72 -33.53 20.73
CA ASN A 201 -3.95 -33.60 22.19
C ASN A 201 -3.91 -32.19 22.84
N ARG A 202 -3.40 -31.20 22.13
CA ARG A 202 -3.25 -29.82 22.61
C ARG A 202 -4.04 -28.83 21.73
N PRO A 203 -4.53 -27.71 22.29
CA PRO A 203 -4.97 -26.59 21.47
C PRO A 203 -3.80 -25.97 20.69
N SER A 204 -4.04 -25.57 19.46
CA SER A 204 -3.05 -24.89 18.62
C SER A 204 -3.39 -23.39 18.56
N LEU A 205 -2.60 -22.54 19.23
CA LEU A 205 -2.79 -21.08 19.21
C LEU A 205 -1.86 -20.48 18.18
N LEU A 206 -2.43 -19.99 17.09
CA LEU A 206 -1.71 -19.27 16.04
C LEU A 206 -1.95 -17.76 16.20
N PHE A 207 -0.90 -17.07 16.61
CA PHE A 207 -0.95 -15.62 16.77
C PHE A 207 -0.65 -14.92 15.44
N CYS A 208 -1.47 -13.93 15.10
CA CYS A 208 -1.33 -13.11 13.90
C CYS A 208 -2.08 -11.78 14.07
N TYR A 209 -1.83 -10.81 13.22
CA TYR A 209 -2.59 -9.55 13.27
C TYR A 209 -4.06 -9.80 12.99
N SER A 210 -4.94 -9.11 13.78
CA SER A 210 -6.39 -9.31 13.75
C SER A 210 -7.05 -8.85 12.46
N PHE A 211 -6.45 -7.87 11.77
CA PHE A 211 -6.92 -7.34 10.50
C PHE A 211 -5.93 -7.68 9.39
N GLY A 212 -6.43 -8.26 8.32
CA GLY A 212 -5.69 -8.74 7.16
C GLY A 212 -5.19 -10.16 7.35
N LYS A 213 -4.16 -10.37 8.15
CA LYS A 213 -3.43 -11.64 8.27
C LYS A 213 -4.29 -12.81 8.77
N ALA A 214 -5.16 -12.58 9.74
CA ALA A 214 -6.05 -13.62 10.26
C ALA A 214 -7.06 -14.07 9.19
N GLN A 215 -7.64 -13.14 8.45
CA GLN A 215 -8.61 -13.43 7.39
C GLN A 215 -7.93 -14.09 6.19
N ARG A 216 -6.74 -13.64 5.83
CA ARG A 216 -5.92 -14.31 4.82
C ARG A 216 -5.66 -15.77 5.21
N LEU A 217 -5.27 -16.04 6.46
CA LEU A 217 -5.07 -17.42 6.92
C LEU A 217 -6.33 -18.27 6.78
N LEU A 218 -7.50 -17.73 7.11
CA LEU A 218 -8.76 -18.44 6.94
C LEU A 218 -9.07 -18.71 5.46
N ALA A 219 -8.79 -17.77 4.58
CA ALA A 219 -9.00 -17.92 3.14
C ALA A 219 -7.99 -18.90 2.51
N GLU A 220 -6.72 -18.83 2.90
CA GLU A 220 -5.69 -19.77 2.43
C GLU A 220 -5.95 -21.22 2.93
N LEU A 221 -6.42 -21.39 4.17
CA LEU A 221 -6.84 -22.70 4.70
C LEU A 221 -8.05 -23.24 3.92
N HIS A 222 -9.01 -22.39 3.60
CA HIS A 222 -10.15 -22.76 2.74
C HIS A 222 -9.68 -23.19 1.35
N ALA A 223 -8.78 -22.44 0.73
CA ALA A 223 -8.26 -22.73 -0.62
C ALA A 223 -7.55 -24.10 -0.70
N ILE A 224 -6.93 -24.57 0.39
CA ILE A 224 -6.34 -25.92 0.47
C ILE A 224 -7.31 -27.01 0.99
N GLY A 225 -8.61 -26.71 1.03
CA GLY A 225 -9.66 -27.68 1.38
C GLY A 225 -9.78 -27.97 2.88
N VAL A 226 -9.41 -27.08 3.77
CA VAL A 226 -9.66 -27.23 5.20
C VAL A 226 -11.11 -26.88 5.52
N GLU A 227 -11.91 -27.88 5.88
CA GLU A 227 -13.31 -27.75 6.28
C GLU A 227 -13.51 -27.74 7.80
N GLU A 228 -12.47 -28.10 8.55
CA GLU A 228 -12.51 -28.11 10.02
C GLU A 228 -12.59 -26.68 10.57
N GLU A 229 -13.52 -26.48 11.52
CA GLU A 229 -13.80 -25.17 12.09
C GLU A 229 -12.61 -24.60 12.87
N VAL A 230 -12.25 -23.35 12.58
CA VAL A 230 -11.22 -22.56 13.26
C VAL A 230 -11.85 -21.64 14.29
N LEU A 231 -11.29 -21.57 15.48
CA LEU A 231 -11.77 -20.69 16.54
C LEU A 231 -11.08 -19.32 16.49
N LEU A 232 -11.81 -18.27 16.81
CA LEU A 232 -11.31 -16.91 16.74
C LEU A 232 -11.33 -16.20 18.08
N HIS A 233 -10.28 -15.45 18.36
CA HIS A 233 -10.31 -14.42 19.40
C HIS A 233 -11.34 -13.35 19.01
N GLY A 234 -12.01 -12.74 19.98
CA GLY A 234 -13.05 -11.71 19.72
C GLY A 234 -12.57 -10.56 18.82
N ALA A 235 -11.34 -10.09 19.00
CA ALA A 235 -10.78 -9.03 18.15
C ALA A 235 -10.58 -9.48 16.68
N VAL A 236 -10.33 -10.76 16.44
CA VAL A 236 -10.25 -11.33 15.08
C VAL A 236 -11.63 -11.46 14.49
N GLU A 237 -12.58 -12.01 15.26
CA GLU A 237 -13.99 -12.17 14.83
C GLU A 237 -14.60 -10.84 14.40
N THR A 238 -14.37 -9.78 15.18
CA THR A 238 -14.91 -8.45 14.91
C THR A 238 -14.58 -7.96 13.49
N VAL A 239 -13.38 -8.23 13.01
CA VAL A 239 -12.95 -7.87 11.64
C VAL A 239 -13.42 -8.92 10.63
N THR A 240 -13.37 -10.21 10.99
CA THR A 240 -13.74 -11.31 10.08
C THR A 240 -15.19 -11.22 9.60
N ARG A 241 -16.08 -10.60 10.36
CA ARG A 241 -17.46 -10.33 9.94
C ARG A 241 -17.55 -9.52 8.66
N HIS A 242 -16.67 -8.51 8.48
CA HIS A 242 -16.67 -7.69 7.27
C HIS A 242 -16.20 -8.48 6.06
N TYR A 243 -15.25 -9.40 6.23
CA TYR A 243 -14.83 -10.31 5.15
C TYR A 243 -15.95 -11.28 4.74
N ARG A 244 -16.71 -11.80 5.72
CA ARG A 244 -17.91 -12.62 5.44
C ARG A 244 -18.99 -11.81 4.72
N GLN A 245 -19.22 -10.55 5.11
CA GLN A 245 -20.15 -9.64 4.43
C GLN A 245 -19.72 -9.34 2.99
N ALA A 246 -18.42 -9.27 2.74
CA ALA A 246 -17.84 -9.14 1.40
C ALA A 246 -17.84 -10.48 0.62
N ALA A 247 -18.45 -11.54 1.16
CA ALA A 247 -18.51 -12.87 0.56
C ALA A 247 -17.13 -13.50 0.23
N ILE A 248 -16.09 -13.15 0.99
CA ILE A 248 -14.77 -13.77 0.84
C ILE A 248 -14.83 -15.23 1.34
N PRO A 249 -14.46 -16.22 0.48
CA PRO A 249 -14.43 -17.61 0.88
C PRO A 249 -13.40 -17.84 1.98
N MET A 250 -13.82 -18.45 3.08
CA MET A 250 -12.97 -18.72 4.25
C MET A 250 -13.38 -20.04 4.90
N THR A 251 -12.40 -20.71 5.51
CA THR A 251 -12.65 -21.87 6.37
C THR A 251 -13.71 -21.53 7.43
N PRO A 252 -14.64 -22.45 7.78
CA PRO A 252 -15.63 -22.25 8.82
C PRO A 252 -14.98 -21.76 10.11
N SER A 253 -15.55 -20.72 10.71
CA SER A 253 -14.93 -20.13 11.89
C SER A 253 -15.96 -19.43 12.77
N ARG A 254 -15.75 -19.46 14.11
CA ARG A 254 -16.55 -18.77 15.11
C ARG A 254 -15.72 -18.31 16.30
N PRO A 255 -16.20 -17.35 17.11
CA PRO A 255 -15.46 -16.89 18.27
C PRO A 255 -15.39 -17.95 19.39
N VAL A 256 -14.23 -18.04 20.05
CA VAL A 256 -14.03 -18.92 21.23
C VAL A 256 -15.08 -18.66 22.33
N SER A 257 -15.59 -17.42 22.44
CA SER A 257 -16.57 -17.03 23.44
C SER A 257 -17.92 -17.73 23.32
N GLU A 258 -18.26 -18.25 22.16
CA GLU A 258 -19.50 -19.00 21.92
C GLU A 258 -19.44 -20.44 22.41
N LEU A 259 -18.24 -20.93 22.72
CA LEU A 259 -18.08 -22.28 23.26
C LEU A 259 -18.29 -22.29 24.78
N PRO A 260 -18.91 -23.35 25.34
CA PRO A 260 -18.97 -23.57 26.77
C PRO A 260 -17.59 -23.50 27.43
N ARG A 261 -17.51 -22.89 28.63
CA ARG A 261 -16.22 -22.70 29.32
C ARG A 261 -15.47 -24.01 29.64
N LYS A 262 -16.23 -25.09 29.82
CA LYS A 262 -15.69 -26.42 30.14
C LYS A 262 -15.40 -27.30 28.92
N GLU A 263 -15.71 -26.79 27.70
CA GLU A 263 -15.44 -27.55 26.48
C GLU A 263 -13.93 -27.73 26.29
N SER A 264 -13.54 -28.97 25.96
CA SER A 264 -12.16 -29.26 25.61
C SER A 264 -11.81 -28.59 24.28
N LEU A 265 -10.69 -27.89 24.27
CA LEU A 265 -10.14 -27.24 23.09
C LEU A 265 -8.97 -28.03 22.46
N ALA A 266 -8.71 -29.26 22.94
CA ALA A 266 -7.70 -30.14 22.36
C ALA A 266 -7.97 -30.36 20.86
N GLY A 267 -6.92 -30.30 20.06
CA GLY A 267 -6.98 -30.44 18.62
C GLY A 267 -7.60 -29.27 17.84
N ARG A 268 -8.04 -28.20 18.52
CA ARG A 268 -8.63 -27.03 17.86
C ARG A 268 -7.53 -26.02 17.47
N LEU A 269 -7.68 -25.43 16.28
CA LEU A 269 -6.89 -24.26 15.87
C LEU A 269 -7.61 -22.98 16.32
N VAL A 270 -6.86 -22.07 16.91
CA VAL A 270 -7.35 -20.78 17.39
C VAL A 270 -6.50 -19.65 16.83
N LEU A 271 -7.10 -18.69 16.14
CA LEU A 271 -6.43 -17.48 15.70
C LEU A 271 -6.62 -16.36 16.72
N ALA A 272 -5.54 -15.71 17.12
CA ALA A 272 -5.55 -14.64 18.11
C ALA A 272 -4.54 -13.52 17.80
N PRO A 273 -4.79 -12.28 18.27
CA PRO A 273 -3.82 -11.20 18.09
C PRO A 273 -2.57 -11.43 18.97
N PRO A 274 -1.41 -10.84 18.59
CA PRO A 274 -0.19 -10.94 19.39
C PRO A 274 -0.36 -10.45 20.83
N SER A 275 -1.24 -9.48 21.07
CA SER A 275 -1.56 -8.94 22.40
C SER A 275 -2.25 -9.97 23.33
N ALA A 276 -2.86 -11.01 22.77
CA ALA A 276 -3.46 -12.09 23.55
C ALA A 276 -2.39 -13.08 24.10
N HIS A 277 -1.18 -13.09 23.52
CA HIS A 277 -0.09 -13.94 23.98
C HIS A 277 0.35 -13.54 25.40
N ARG A 278 0.47 -14.52 26.29
CA ARG A 278 0.81 -14.35 27.72
C ARG A 278 -0.20 -13.49 28.51
N SER A 279 -1.38 -13.24 27.97
CA SER A 279 -2.47 -12.57 28.69
C SER A 279 -3.32 -13.54 29.52
N ALA A 280 -4.21 -12.99 30.35
CA ALA A 280 -5.18 -13.77 31.12
C ALA A 280 -6.11 -14.62 30.23
N TRP A 281 -6.34 -14.19 28.98
CA TRP A 281 -7.14 -14.93 28.00
C TRP A 281 -6.59 -16.33 27.73
N MET A 282 -5.27 -16.52 27.75
CA MET A 282 -4.63 -17.82 27.53
C MET A 282 -4.93 -18.87 28.61
N ARG A 283 -5.38 -18.46 29.81
CA ARG A 283 -5.73 -19.39 30.90
C ARG A 283 -6.84 -20.39 30.54
N ARG A 284 -7.59 -20.09 29.49
CA ARG A 284 -8.62 -21.02 28.97
C ARG A 284 -8.05 -22.26 28.30
N PHE A 285 -6.79 -22.19 27.85
CA PHE A 285 -6.15 -23.23 27.05
C PHE A 285 -5.16 -24.01 27.90
N GLN A 286 -5.37 -25.34 28.01
CA GLN A 286 -4.46 -26.19 28.76
C GLN A 286 -3.25 -26.54 27.89
N SER A 287 -2.04 -26.18 28.33
CA SER A 287 -0.78 -26.48 27.67
C SER A 287 -0.81 -26.32 26.13
N PRO A 288 -1.24 -25.16 25.59
CA PRO A 288 -1.38 -25.00 24.16
C PRO A 288 -0.02 -25.04 23.48
N GLN A 289 0.05 -25.61 22.28
CA GLN A 289 1.16 -25.29 21.36
C GLN A 289 0.97 -23.90 20.77
N THR A 290 2.05 -23.15 20.62
CA THR A 290 1.97 -21.74 20.21
C THR A 290 2.80 -21.46 18.96
N ALA A 291 2.22 -20.69 18.04
CA ALA A 291 2.94 -20.23 16.85
C ALA A 291 2.62 -18.76 16.54
N PHE A 292 3.50 -18.12 15.76
CA PHE A 292 3.29 -16.75 15.28
C PHE A 292 3.46 -16.70 13.75
N ALA A 293 2.46 -16.12 13.07
CA ALA A 293 2.49 -15.88 11.63
C ALA A 293 2.80 -14.41 11.36
N SER A 294 3.96 -14.14 10.73
CA SER A 294 4.39 -12.78 10.37
C SER A 294 5.56 -12.84 9.40
N GLY A 295 5.71 -11.85 8.50
CA GLY A 295 6.89 -11.68 7.66
C GLY A 295 8.19 -11.59 8.44
N TRP A 296 8.15 -11.03 9.65
CA TRP A 296 9.31 -10.95 10.55
C TRP A 296 9.84 -12.30 11.02
N MET A 297 9.09 -13.39 10.81
CA MET A 297 9.55 -14.75 11.13
C MET A 297 10.60 -15.27 10.15
N ALA A 298 10.88 -14.57 9.06
CA ALA A 298 12.01 -14.87 8.18
C ALA A 298 13.36 -14.74 8.92
N VAL A 299 13.46 -13.85 9.92
CA VAL A 299 14.69 -13.60 10.68
C VAL A 299 14.72 -14.45 11.96
N ARG A 300 15.70 -15.34 12.07
CA ARG A 300 15.84 -16.27 13.24
C ARG A 300 15.86 -15.56 14.60
N GLY A 301 16.51 -14.41 14.70
CA GLY A 301 16.56 -13.61 15.93
C GLY A 301 15.19 -13.10 16.40
N ALA A 302 14.30 -12.79 15.48
CA ALA A 302 12.93 -12.35 15.78
C ALA A 302 12.08 -13.49 16.38
N ARG A 303 12.25 -14.72 15.89
CA ARG A 303 11.56 -15.90 16.45
C ARG A 303 11.91 -16.12 17.94
N ARG A 304 13.22 -16.13 18.27
CA ARG A 304 13.69 -16.41 19.63
C ARG A 304 13.21 -15.38 20.65
N ARG A 305 13.19 -14.11 20.28
CA ARG A 305 12.80 -13.03 21.20
C ARG A 305 11.31 -13.00 21.54
N ARG A 306 10.44 -13.57 20.71
CA ARG A 306 8.98 -13.51 20.90
C ARG A 306 8.38 -14.65 21.73
N GLY A 307 9.16 -15.71 22.03
CA GLY A 307 8.75 -16.79 22.94
C GLY A 307 7.62 -17.69 22.45
N TYR A 308 7.44 -17.79 21.11
CA TYR A 308 6.55 -18.78 20.50
C TYR A 308 7.33 -20.07 20.18
N GLU A 309 6.65 -21.22 20.27
CA GLU A 309 7.24 -22.52 19.93
C GLU A 309 7.60 -22.62 18.45
N ARG A 310 6.79 -22.00 17.57
CA ARG A 310 6.99 -22.00 16.12
C ARG A 310 6.72 -20.63 15.49
N GLY A 311 7.37 -20.34 14.37
CA GLY A 311 7.11 -19.18 13.54
C GLY A 311 6.81 -19.59 12.10
N PHE A 312 5.77 -19.00 11.51
CA PHE A 312 5.44 -19.13 10.10
C PHE A 312 5.71 -17.80 9.39
N VAL A 313 6.35 -17.87 8.23
CA VAL A 313 6.66 -16.68 7.43
C VAL A 313 5.46 -16.38 6.53
N LEU A 314 4.64 -15.43 6.95
CA LEU A 314 3.48 -14.96 6.19
C LEU A 314 3.40 -13.44 6.29
N SER A 315 3.34 -12.76 5.15
CA SER A 315 3.28 -11.30 5.09
C SER A 315 2.17 -10.83 4.17
N ASP A 316 1.51 -9.74 4.56
CA ASP A 316 0.52 -9.02 3.75
C ASP A 316 1.18 -7.90 2.91
N HIS A 317 2.50 -7.70 3.04
CA HIS A 317 3.28 -6.74 2.27
C HIS A 317 4.08 -7.43 1.18
N ALA A 318 4.47 -6.66 0.18
CA ALA A 318 5.39 -7.09 -0.85
C ALA A 318 6.75 -7.50 -0.25
N ASP A 319 7.34 -8.54 -0.81
CA ASP A 319 8.73 -8.91 -0.54
C ASP A 319 9.71 -8.08 -1.40
N TRP A 320 10.99 -8.32 -1.22
CA TRP A 320 12.04 -7.65 -1.99
C TRP A 320 11.80 -7.67 -3.50
N GLN A 321 11.41 -8.83 -4.06
CA GLN A 321 11.16 -8.95 -5.50
C GLN A 321 9.89 -8.23 -5.93
N GLY A 322 8.85 -8.29 -5.11
CA GLY A 322 7.59 -7.57 -5.33
C GLY A 322 7.80 -6.06 -5.35
N LEU A 323 8.59 -5.52 -4.40
CA LEU A 323 8.95 -4.10 -4.34
C LEU A 323 9.70 -3.66 -5.61
N LEU A 324 10.76 -4.37 -5.99
CA LEU A 324 11.52 -4.08 -7.21
C LEU A 324 10.67 -4.16 -8.48
N LYS A 325 9.82 -5.20 -8.57
CA LYS A 325 8.92 -5.39 -9.70
C LYS A 325 7.94 -4.22 -9.83
N THR A 326 7.40 -3.72 -8.72
CA THR A 326 6.48 -2.58 -8.73
C THR A 326 7.17 -1.32 -9.23
N VAL A 327 8.33 -0.97 -8.67
CA VAL A 327 9.09 0.21 -9.08
C VAL A 327 9.44 0.15 -10.58
N ARG A 328 9.97 -0.97 -11.06
CA ARG A 328 10.34 -1.12 -12.48
C ARG A 328 9.15 -1.02 -13.43
N GLN A 329 8.00 -1.58 -13.03
CA GLN A 329 6.82 -1.63 -13.89
C GLN A 329 5.95 -0.39 -13.83
N SER A 330 6.08 0.45 -12.79
CA SER A 330 5.32 1.71 -12.68
C SER A 330 5.69 2.72 -13.76
N GLY A 331 6.90 2.62 -14.33
CA GLY A 331 7.43 3.58 -15.30
C GLY A 331 7.80 4.92 -14.68
N ALA A 332 7.76 5.05 -13.35
CA ALA A 332 8.04 6.29 -12.65
C ALA A 332 9.46 6.79 -12.91
N SER A 333 9.58 8.07 -13.28
CA SER A 333 10.86 8.77 -13.43
C SER A 333 11.47 9.15 -12.09
N LYS A 334 10.62 9.31 -11.04
CA LYS A 334 11.02 9.62 -9.66
C LYS A 334 10.31 8.70 -8.68
N VAL A 335 11.04 8.20 -7.67
CA VAL A 335 10.50 7.32 -6.63
C VAL A 335 10.83 7.88 -5.25
N TYR A 336 9.81 8.08 -4.43
CA TYR A 336 9.96 8.35 -3.01
C TYR A 336 9.64 7.10 -2.20
N VAL A 337 10.53 6.76 -1.27
CA VAL A 337 10.42 5.55 -0.47
C VAL A 337 10.06 5.89 0.97
N THR A 338 8.97 5.30 1.45
CA THR A 338 8.51 5.47 2.84
C THR A 338 8.47 4.14 3.58
N HIS A 339 8.33 4.18 4.89
CA HIS A 339 8.28 3.04 5.79
C HIS A 339 9.53 2.14 5.74
N GLY A 340 9.73 1.32 6.77
CA GLY A 340 10.74 0.26 6.78
C GLY A 340 12.16 0.75 6.51
N GLN A 341 12.79 0.19 5.47
CA GLN A 341 14.20 0.39 5.11
C GLN A 341 14.34 1.43 3.97
N SER A 342 13.70 2.58 4.10
CA SER A 342 13.61 3.59 3.03
C SER A 342 14.98 4.04 2.49
N ASP A 343 15.95 4.33 3.37
CA ASP A 343 17.29 4.75 2.95
C ASP A 343 18.04 3.68 2.17
N VAL A 344 17.96 2.43 2.66
CA VAL A 344 18.63 1.28 2.02
C VAL A 344 18.01 1.01 0.65
N PHE A 345 16.69 1.02 0.54
CA PHE A 345 15.99 0.73 -0.70
C PHE A 345 16.18 1.84 -1.73
N SER A 346 16.07 3.11 -1.34
CA SER A 346 16.33 4.26 -2.22
C SER A 346 17.74 4.23 -2.77
N ARG A 347 18.72 3.92 -1.91
CA ARG A 347 20.12 3.78 -2.32
C ARG A 347 20.30 2.66 -3.34
N TYR A 348 19.71 1.48 -3.09
CA TYR A 348 19.77 0.36 -4.02
C TYR A 348 19.15 0.71 -5.38
N LEU A 349 17.99 1.38 -5.39
CA LEU A 349 17.33 1.81 -6.63
C LEU A 349 18.21 2.77 -7.44
N ARG A 350 18.93 3.71 -6.80
CA ARG A 350 19.85 4.60 -7.49
C ARG A 350 21.09 3.91 -8.01
N GLU A 351 21.76 3.14 -7.13
CA GLU A 351 23.11 2.60 -7.43
C GLU A 351 23.05 1.35 -8.31
N SER A 352 22.01 0.52 -8.18
CA SER A 352 21.93 -0.77 -8.86
C SER A 352 20.92 -0.81 -10.00
N GLU A 353 19.84 0.01 -9.91
CA GLU A 353 18.75 0.02 -10.90
C GLU A 353 18.80 1.27 -11.80
N GLY A 354 19.60 2.29 -11.44
CA GLY A 354 19.66 3.55 -12.17
C GLY A 354 18.37 4.40 -12.10
N ILE A 355 17.52 4.14 -11.10
CA ILE A 355 16.23 4.83 -10.90
C ILE A 355 16.44 6.01 -9.95
N ASP A 356 15.93 7.19 -10.29
CA ASP A 356 15.96 8.35 -9.39
C ASP A 356 15.04 8.10 -8.20
N ALA A 357 15.62 7.73 -7.06
CA ALA A 357 14.89 7.36 -5.87
C ALA A 357 15.46 8.02 -4.62
N GLU A 358 14.57 8.51 -3.74
CA GLU A 358 14.93 9.15 -2.48
C GLU A 358 14.03 8.67 -1.34
N PRO A 359 14.51 8.72 -0.08
CA PRO A 359 13.63 8.59 1.06
C PRO A 359 12.56 9.68 1.04
N LEU A 360 11.33 9.36 1.47
CA LEU A 360 10.23 10.32 1.52
C LEU A 360 10.55 11.57 2.36
N SER A 361 11.48 11.46 3.31
CA SER A 361 11.97 12.59 4.10
C SER A 361 12.63 13.70 3.26
N LYS A 362 13.00 13.42 2.02
CA LYS A 362 13.57 14.38 1.06
C LYS A 362 12.51 15.06 0.17
N LEU A 363 11.27 14.61 0.22
CA LEU A 363 10.18 15.34 -0.44
C LEU A 363 10.03 16.71 0.21
N THR A 364 9.78 17.74 -0.60
CA THR A 364 9.67 19.14 -0.15
C THR A 364 8.74 19.29 1.06
N ASP A 365 9.23 19.99 2.09
CA ASP A 365 8.47 20.33 3.29
C ASP A 365 8.08 21.81 3.21
N ILE A 366 6.79 22.11 3.20
CA ILE A 366 6.28 23.50 3.09
C ILE A 366 6.79 24.42 4.23
N ASN A 367 7.14 23.83 5.36
CA ASN A 367 7.52 24.57 6.58
C ASN A 367 9.03 24.73 6.78
N GLN A 368 9.87 24.22 5.86
CA GLN A 368 11.30 24.54 5.87
C GLN A 368 11.53 25.74 4.94
N PRO A 369 11.84 26.94 5.45
CA PRO A 369 12.38 28.02 4.63
C PRO A 369 13.69 27.51 4.02
N ASP A 370 13.94 27.86 2.73
CA ASP A 370 15.17 27.59 1.99
C ASP A 370 16.39 27.99 2.84
N SER A 371 16.90 27.05 3.62
CA SER A 371 18.18 27.21 4.32
C SER A 371 19.22 26.44 3.54
N GLU A 372 19.65 27.04 2.42
CA GLU A 372 20.99 26.86 1.85
C GLU A 372 21.18 27.76 0.62
N LEU A 373 21.28 29.08 0.90
CA LEU A 373 22.09 29.99 0.09
C LEU A 373 22.87 30.87 1.06
N THR A 374 23.92 30.28 1.63
CA THR A 374 25.00 31.08 2.18
C THR A 374 26.31 30.38 1.88
N ILE A 375 26.94 30.85 0.79
CA ILE A 375 28.36 30.91 0.40
C ILE A 375 29.29 29.80 0.89
#